data_62ebbabb9accdcf82d41b254d1ab3c59
#
_entry.id   62ebbabb9accdcf82d41b254d1ab3c59
#
_cell.length_a   1.000
_cell.length_b   1.000
_cell.length_c   1.000
_cell.angle_alpha   90.00
_cell.angle_beta   90.00
_cell.angle_gamma   90.00
#
_symmetry.space_group_name_H-M   'P 1'
#
loop_
_entity.id
_entity.type
_entity.pdbx_description
1 polymer ?
#
loop_
_entity_poly.entity_id
_entity_poly.type
_entity_poly.pdbx_seq_one_letter_code
_entity_poly.pdbx_strand_id
1 'polypeptide(L)'
;MTTNIFSEPNNLQLAQTLTDLIERENKLTPAALARKLGIPTNKITRILNGDVTDPKASTLLQIANYFGITIEQLLGIEPIVREGVSNQEPSIQSLPVYQFSNPTQRTKEWYRWPSNEVAGEYYALAIDTDLYEPTFPKNSLLIVNPHVMPDDRSYIVAKRKDNQQHCSIKKYVIEGSQSYLYPINTKLPVELFDKNSYTIVGVILEVHQKLRSKK
;
A
#
# COMPACT_ATOMS: atom_id res chain seq x y z
N MET A 1 -33.61 6.10 -29.90
CA MET A 1 -33.91 5.90 -28.48
C MET A 1 -32.55 5.84 -27.75
N THR A 2 -32.11 6.95 -27.20
CA THR A 2 -30.85 7.07 -26.50
C THR A 2 -31.07 6.62 -25.06
N THR A 3 -30.56 5.48 -24.72
CA THR A 3 -30.58 4.94 -23.34
C THR A 3 -29.68 5.82 -22.48
N ASN A 4 -30.28 6.55 -21.55
CA ASN A 4 -29.57 7.38 -20.56
C ASN A 4 -28.82 6.47 -19.59
N ILE A 5 -27.47 6.44 -19.66
CA ILE A 5 -26.61 5.52 -18.91
C ILE A 5 -26.27 6.09 -17.51
N PHE A 6 -26.77 7.26 -17.19
CA PHE A 6 -26.60 7.85 -15.87
C PHE A 6 -27.87 7.56 -15.03
N SER A 7 -27.86 6.42 -14.33
CA SER A 7 -28.78 6.22 -13.22
C SER A 7 -28.47 7.24 -12.15
N GLU A 8 -29.48 8.01 -11.72
CA GLU A 8 -29.35 8.91 -10.57
C GLU A 8 -28.87 8.12 -9.34
N PRO A 9 -27.99 8.70 -8.52
CA PRO A 9 -27.47 8.00 -7.34
C PRO A 9 -28.65 7.61 -6.43
N ASN A 10 -28.89 6.30 -6.36
CA ASN A 10 -30.01 5.76 -5.62
C ASN A 10 -29.65 5.76 -4.12
N ASN A 11 -30.43 6.44 -3.26
CA ASN A 11 -30.24 6.52 -1.81
C ASN A 11 -30.14 5.14 -1.15
N LEU A 12 -30.82 4.14 -1.72
CA LEU A 12 -30.72 2.75 -1.31
C LEU A 12 -29.29 2.19 -1.51
N GLN A 13 -28.59 2.61 -2.56
CA GLN A 13 -27.25 2.15 -2.88
C GLN A 13 -26.22 2.71 -1.89
N LEU A 14 -26.33 4.00 -1.55
CA LEU A 14 -25.53 4.62 -0.47
C LEU A 14 -25.76 3.94 0.88
N ALA A 15 -27.02 3.70 1.25
CA ALA A 15 -27.39 3.04 2.50
C ALA A 15 -26.82 1.62 2.57
N GLN A 16 -26.90 0.87 1.49
CA GLN A 16 -26.40 -0.50 1.39
C GLN A 16 -24.87 -0.53 1.47
N THR A 17 -24.18 0.34 0.72
CA THR A 17 -22.72 0.47 0.76
C THR A 17 -22.23 0.83 2.16
N LEU A 18 -22.88 1.78 2.82
CA LEU A 18 -22.50 2.19 4.19
C LEU A 18 -22.75 1.09 5.21
N THR A 19 -23.85 0.33 5.08
CA THR A 19 -24.14 -0.84 5.92
C THR A 19 -23.05 -1.88 5.78
N ASP A 20 -22.71 -2.26 4.54
CA ASP A 20 -21.65 -3.22 4.24
C ASP A 20 -20.28 -2.82 4.81
N LEU A 21 -19.97 -1.52 4.76
CA LEU A 21 -18.71 -0.98 5.30
C LEU A 21 -18.66 -1.06 6.82
N ILE A 22 -19.76 -0.74 7.50
CA ILE A 22 -19.85 -0.81 8.98
C ILE A 22 -19.79 -2.26 9.45
N GLU A 23 -20.48 -3.20 8.79
CA GLU A 23 -20.50 -4.62 9.16
C GLU A 23 -19.13 -5.28 8.99
N ARG A 24 -18.33 -4.81 8.04
CA ARG A 24 -16.97 -5.32 7.78
C ARG A 24 -15.95 -4.89 8.83
N GLU A 25 -16.11 -3.72 9.43
CA GLU A 25 -15.26 -3.32 10.54
C GLU A 25 -15.73 -3.99 11.84
N ASN A 26 -15.00 -5.01 12.28
CA ASN A 26 -15.26 -5.69 13.55
C ASN A 26 -15.47 -4.67 14.68
N LYS A 27 -16.70 -4.63 15.25
CA LYS A 27 -17.15 -3.75 16.36
C LYS A 27 -17.43 -2.29 16.00
N LEU A 28 -17.51 -1.88 14.74
CA LEU A 28 -17.97 -0.55 14.39
C LEU A 28 -19.49 -0.49 14.45
N THR A 29 -20.01 0.44 15.24
CA THR A 29 -21.46 0.73 15.29
C THR A 29 -21.74 2.09 14.64
N PRO A 30 -22.98 2.35 14.17
CA PRO A 30 -23.36 3.66 13.62
C PRO A 30 -23.08 4.83 14.60
N ALA A 31 -23.27 4.60 15.90
CA ALA A 31 -22.97 5.58 16.94
C ALA A 31 -21.46 5.79 17.12
N ALA A 32 -20.65 4.73 17.01
CA ALA A 32 -19.20 4.83 17.09
C ALA A 32 -18.64 5.57 15.87
N LEU A 33 -19.16 5.28 14.66
CA LEU A 33 -18.79 5.98 13.43
C LEU A 33 -19.13 7.48 13.55
N ALA A 34 -20.35 7.81 13.95
CA ALA A 34 -20.78 9.20 14.13
C ALA A 34 -19.87 9.99 15.09
N ARG A 35 -19.46 9.36 16.20
CA ARG A 35 -18.53 9.94 17.18
C ARG A 35 -17.15 10.18 16.58
N LYS A 36 -16.62 9.22 15.83
CA LYS A 36 -15.31 9.34 15.15
C LYS A 36 -15.32 10.45 14.09
N LEU A 37 -16.44 10.63 13.39
CA LEU A 37 -16.60 11.67 12.38
C LEU A 37 -16.99 13.06 12.97
N GLY A 38 -17.29 13.14 14.27
CA GLY A 38 -17.74 14.40 14.89
C GLY A 38 -19.11 14.88 14.40
N ILE A 39 -19.98 13.96 13.96
CA ILE A 39 -21.33 14.27 13.45
C ILE A 39 -22.41 13.64 14.34
N PRO A 40 -23.63 14.18 14.38
CA PRO A 40 -24.71 13.59 15.12
C PRO A 40 -25.09 12.19 14.64
N THR A 41 -25.32 11.25 15.58
CA THR A 41 -25.65 9.84 15.27
C THR A 41 -26.89 9.70 14.37
N ASN A 42 -27.90 10.57 14.57
CA ASN A 42 -29.09 10.55 13.75
C ASN A 42 -28.85 10.81 12.25
N LYS A 43 -27.76 11.52 11.90
CA LYS A 43 -27.37 11.68 10.49
C LYS A 43 -26.92 10.37 9.85
N ILE A 44 -26.09 9.60 10.57
CA ILE A 44 -25.64 8.29 10.08
C ILE A 44 -26.82 7.32 9.99
N THR A 45 -27.67 7.26 11.03
CA THR A 45 -28.87 6.39 11.05
C THR A 45 -29.82 6.71 9.90
N ARG A 46 -30.07 7.99 9.60
CA ARG A 46 -30.94 8.39 8.49
C ARG A 46 -30.36 8.02 7.13
N ILE A 47 -29.02 8.07 6.96
CA ILE A 47 -28.37 7.60 5.73
C ILE A 47 -28.54 6.09 5.60
N LEU A 48 -28.30 5.33 6.67
CA LEU A 48 -28.46 3.88 6.70
C LEU A 48 -29.89 3.41 6.39
N ASN A 49 -30.87 4.18 6.84
CA ASN A 49 -32.29 3.90 6.56
C ASN A 49 -32.72 4.32 5.14
N GLY A 50 -31.87 5.02 4.38
CA GLY A 50 -32.25 5.59 3.09
C GLY A 50 -33.14 6.84 3.17
N ASP A 51 -33.31 7.41 4.37
CA ASP A 51 -34.22 8.56 4.63
C ASP A 51 -33.63 9.90 4.13
N VAL A 52 -32.40 9.92 3.63
CA VAL A 52 -31.70 11.12 3.14
C VAL A 52 -31.59 11.05 1.63
N THR A 53 -32.35 11.90 0.95
CA THR A 53 -32.35 11.98 -0.52
C THR A 53 -31.16 12.78 -1.08
N ASP A 54 -30.62 13.73 -0.32
CA ASP A 54 -29.51 14.59 -0.70
C ASP A 54 -28.58 14.80 0.50
N PRO A 55 -27.66 13.86 0.77
CA PRO A 55 -26.68 14.04 1.82
C PRO A 55 -25.66 15.12 1.44
N LYS A 56 -25.34 16.00 2.39
CA LYS A 56 -24.35 17.06 2.16
C LYS A 56 -23.01 16.46 1.71
N ALA A 57 -22.39 17.04 0.69
CA ALA A 57 -21.09 16.61 0.16
C ALA A 57 -20.01 16.53 1.26
N SER A 58 -20.03 17.44 2.24
CA SER A 58 -19.12 17.39 3.39
C SER A 58 -19.28 16.13 4.26
N THR A 59 -20.52 15.65 4.41
CA THR A 59 -20.79 14.41 5.17
C THR A 59 -20.33 13.18 4.38
N LEU A 60 -20.59 13.15 3.07
CA LEU A 60 -20.12 12.07 2.20
C LEU A 60 -18.57 12.01 2.19
N LEU A 61 -17.92 13.16 2.08
CA LEU A 61 -16.44 13.22 2.11
C LEU A 61 -15.87 12.72 3.44
N GLN A 62 -16.48 13.08 4.58
CA GLN A 62 -16.05 12.60 5.90
C GLN A 62 -16.18 11.09 6.03
N ILE A 63 -17.29 10.51 5.55
CA ILE A 63 -17.52 9.07 5.55
C ILE A 63 -16.52 8.36 4.61
N ALA A 64 -16.38 8.85 3.37
CA ALA A 64 -15.48 8.28 2.38
C ALA A 64 -14.02 8.29 2.88
N ASN A 65 -13.54 9.40 3.42
CA ASN A 65 -12.19 9.51 4.00
C ASN A 65 -11.97 8.55 5.20
N TYR A 66 -13.01 8.35 6.03
CA TYR A 66 -12.90 7.41 7.17
C TYR A 66 -12.66 5.98 6.70
N PHE A 67 -13.35 5.55 5.65
CA PHE A 67 -13.21 4.20 5.09
C PHE A 67 -12.12 4.09 4.00
N GLY A 68 -11.41 5.18 3.69
CA GLY A 68 -10.36 5.18 2.66
C GLY A 68 -10.87 4.91 1.25
N ILE A 69 -12.09 5.34 0.92
CA ILE A 69 -12.73 5.13 -0.38
C ILE A 69 -13.09 6.48 -1.03
N THR A 70 -13.41 6.47 -2.34
CA THR A 70 -13.90 7.66 -3.05
C THR A 70 -15.39 7.89 -2.76
N ILE A 71 -15.89 9.11 -3.05
CA ILE A 71 -17.32 9.42 -2.93
C ILE A 71 -18.12 8.58 -3.92
N GLU A 72 -17.60 8.37 -5.13
CA GLU A 72 -18.20 7.55 -6.18
C GLU A 72 -18.37 6.10 -5.72
N GLN A 73 -17.37 5.56 -5.03
CA GLN A 73 -17.44 4.23 -4.41
C GLN A 73 -18.45 4.18 -3.26
N LEU A 74 -18.50 5.23 -2.43
CA LEU A 74 -19.48 5.32 -1.35
C LEU A 74 -20.92 5.39 -1.87
N LEU A 75 -21.13 6.11 -2.97
CA LEU A 75 -22.43 6.21 -3.66
C LEU A 75 -22.79 4.95 -4.45
N GLY A 76 -21.86 3.99 -4.59
CA GLY A 76 -22.04 2.78 -5.38
C GLY A 76 -22.00 3.00 -6.89
N ILE A 77 -21.53 4.17 -7.35
CA ILE A 77 -21.33 4.49 -8.78
C ILE A 77 -20.12 3.69 -9.29
N GLU A 78 -19.11 3.56 -8.45
CA GLU A 78 -17.94 2.74 -8.72
C GLU A 78 -17.86 1.58 -7.71
N PRO A 79 -17.38 0.40 -8.12
CA PRO A 79 -17.18 -0.70 -7.20
C PRO A 79 -16.11 -0.34 -6.16
N ILE A 80 -16.34 -0.69 -4.89
CA ILE A 80 -15.29 -0.63 -3.87
C ILE A 80 -14.28 -1.72 -4.21
N VAL A 81 -13.16 -1.32 -4.80
CA VAL A 81 -12.03 -2.22 -5.06
C VAL A 81 -11.43 -2.57 -3.69
N ARG A 82 -11.56 -3.82 -3.28
CA ARG A 82 -10.94 -4.32 -2.06
C ARG A 82 -9.43 -4.42 -2.31
N GLU A 83 -8.63 -3.81 -1.46
CA GLU A 83 -7.25 -4.26 -1.31
C GLU A 83 -7.32 -5.76 -0.92
N GLY A 84 -7.01 -6.63 -1.88
CA GLY A 84 -6.98 -8.09 -1.68
C GLY A 84 -7.75 -8.94 -2.67
N VAL A 85 -8.78 -8.42 -3.38
CA VAL A 85 -9.43 -9.13 -4.49
C VAL A 85 -9.81 -8.12 -5.58
N SER A 86 -8.83 -7.62 -6.28
CA SER A 86 -9.03 -6.96 -7.55
C SER A 86 -9.37 -8.04 -8.58
N ASN A 87 -10.62 -8.07 -9.07
CA ASN A 87 -10.98 -8.76 -10.30
C ASN A 87 -10.54 -7.95 -11.55
N GLN A 88 -9.73 -6.91 -11.38
CA GLN A 88 -9.03 -6.30 -12.48
C GLN A 88 -7.89 -7.23 -12.88
N GLU A 89 -7.79 -7.53 -14.15
CA GLU A 89 -6.56 -8.14 -14.66
C GLU A 89 -5.38 -7.27 -14.20
N PRO A 90 -4.33 -7.87 -13.63
CA PRO A 90 -3.22 -7.11 -13.09
C PRO A 90 -2.66 -6.19 -14.17
N SER A 91 -2.61 -4.91 -13.88
CA SER A 91 -1.98 -3.96 -14.80
C SER A 91 -0.49 -4.29 -14.89
N ILE A 92 0.05 -4.31 -16.11
CA ILE A 92 1.48 -4.55 -16.29
C ILE A 92 2.18 -3.21 -16.24
N GLN A 93 2.90 -2.96 -15.15
CA GLN A 93 3.77 -1.80 -15.03
C GLN A 93 5.19 -2.16 -15.52
N SER A 94 5.82 -1.25 -16.26
CA SER A 94 7.21 -1.42 -16.70
C SER A 94 8.13 -0.70 -15.73
N LEU A 95 8.90 -1.46 -14.95
CA LEU A 95 9.78 -0.93 -13.91
C LEU A 95 11.22 -0.84 -14.42
N PRO A 96 11.93 0.27 -14.19
CA PRO A 96 13.37 0.35 -14.45
C PRO A 96 14.12 -0.59 -13.50
N VAL A 97 15.12 -1.30 -14.02
CA VAL A 97 15.93 -2.21 -13.22
C VAL A 97 17.27 -1.57 -12.87
N TYR A 98 17.61 -1.62 -11.58
CA TYR A 98 18.91 -1.19 -11.04
C TYR A 98 19.65 -2.39 -10.47
N GLN A 99 20.98 -2.33 -10.38
CA GLN A 99 21.77 -3.33 -9.67
C GLN A 99 21.92 -2.95 -8.20
N PHE A 100 21.83 -3.94 -7.31
CA PHE A 100 21.94 -3.69 -5.87
C PHE A 100 23.32 -3.14 -5.47
N SER A 101 24.40 -3.68 -6.05
CA SER A 101 25.77 -3.21 -5.81
C SER A 101 26.03 -1.77 -6.28
N ASN A 102 25.25 -1.29 -7.27
CA ASN A 102 25.34 0.07 -7.79
C ASN A 102 23.93 0.65 -8.10
N PRO A 103 23.17 1.02 -7.06
CA PRO A 103 21.78 1.43 -7.21
C PRO A 103 21.60 2.81 -7.88
N THR A 104 22.69 3.52 -8.16
CA THR A 104 22.65 4.77 -8.94
C THR A 104 22.73 4.52 -10.43
N GLN A 105 23.23 3.35 -10.84
CA GLN A 105 23.37 2.97 -12.25
C GLN A 105 22.17 2.15 -12.68
N ARG A 106 21.31 2.76 -13.48
CA ARG A 106 20.20 2.07 -14.12
C ARG A 106 20.76 1.11 -15.19
N THR A 107 20.24 -0.12 -15.21
CA THR A 107 20.50 -1.06 -16.30
C THR A 107 19.71 -0.68 -17.56
N LYS A 108 19.98 -1.34 -18.69
CA LYS A 108 19.14 -1.19 -19.90
C LYS A 108 17.86 -2.01 -19.83
N GLU A 109 17.69 -2.81 -18.78
CA GLU A 109 16.59 -3.74 -18.63
C GLU A 109 15.37 -3.06 -18.03
N TRP A 110 14.19 -3.55 -18.41
CA TRP A 110 12.90 -3.22 -17.84
C TRP A 110 12.23 -4.50 -17.38
N TYR A 111 11.67 -4.44 -16.18
CA TYR A 111 10.91 -5.56 -15.63
C TYR A 111 9.41 -5.29 -15.80
N ARG A 112 8.68 -6.23 -16.42
CA ARG A 112 7.22 -6.16 -16.55
C ARG A 112 6.60 -6.76 -15.29
N TRP A 113 6.15 -5.89 -14.42
CA TRP A 113 5.55 -6.27 -13.14
C TRP A 113 4.02 -6.32 -13.27
N PRO A 114 3.39 -7.51 -13.16
CA PRO A 114 1.96 -7.64 -13.03
C PRO A 114 1.59 -7.24 -11.60
N SER A 115 0.87 -6.14 -11.43
CA SER A 115 0.53 -5.61 -10.12
C SER A 115 -0.88 -5.04 -10.09
N ASN A 116 -1.52 -5.18 -8.94
CA ASN A 116 -2.76 -4.50 -8.60
C ASN A 116 -2.52 -3.17 -7.88
N GLU A 117 -1.26 -2.82 -7.65
CA GLU A 117 -0.88 -1.55 -7.06
C GLU A 117 -1.24 -0.37 -7.98
N VAL A 118 -1.59 0.74 -7.38
CA VAL A 118 -1.81 1.98 -8.12
C VAL A 118 -0.54 2.36 -8.88
N ALA A 119 -0.69 2.82 -10.12
CA ALA A 119 0.45 3.27 -10.91
C ALA A 119 1.26 4.32 -10.13
N GLY A 120 2.57 4.07 -9.98
CA GLY A 120 3.46 4.89 -9.17
C GLY A 120 4.91 4.73 -9.58
N GLU A 121 5.79 5.42 -8.88
CA GLU A 121 7.22 5.38 -9.10
C GLU A 121 7.85 4.19 -8.38
N TYR A 122 7.63 2.98 -8.91
CA TYR A 122 8.30 1.77 -8.44
C TYR A 122 9.55 1.49 -9.27
N TYR A 123 10.48 0.75 -8.69
CA TYR A 123 11.63 0.23 -9.42
C TYR A 123 11.97 -1.20 -9.01
N ALA A 124 12.67 -1.91 -9.88
CA ALA A 124 13.18 -3.24 -9.60
C ALA A 124 14.66 -3.15 -9.25
N LEU A 125 15.08 -3.89 -8.22
CA LEU A 125 16.46 -3.95 -7.76
C LEU A 125 16.97 -5.38 -7.89
N ALA A 126 17.92 -5.61 -8.81
CA ALA A 126 18.50 -6.92 -9.06
C ALA A 126 19.56 -7.23 -8.00
N ILE A 127 19.40 -8.34 -7.27
CA ILE A 127 20.36 -8.80 -6.27
C ILE A 127 21.51 -9.52 -6.98
N ASP A 128 22.69 -8.92 -6.94
CA ASP A 128 23.94 -9.42 -7.55
C ASP A 128 24.93 -10.01 -6.53
N THR A 129 24.52 -10.10 -5.26
CA THR A 129 25.31 -10.64 -4.14
C THR A 129 24.59 -11.79 -3.45
N ASP A 130 25.35 -12.63 -2.74
CA ASP A 130 24.85 -13.72 -1.88
C ASP A 130 24.71 -13.33 -0.40
N LEU A 131 25.01 -12.08 -0.05
CA LEU A 131 25.03 -11.59 1.33
C LEU A 131 23.68 -11.70 2.06
N TYR A 132 22.58 -11.80 1.32
CA TYR A 132 21.22 -11.77 1.86
C TYR A 132 20.49 -13.11 1.76
N GLU A 133 21.24 -14.16 1.37
CA GLU A 133 20.68 -15.52 1.36
C GLU A 133 20.41 -16.04 2.79
N PRO A 134 19.41 -16.89 2.96
CA PRO A 134 18.45 -17.38 1.96
C PRO A 134 17.26 -16.45 1.73
N THR A 135 17.13 -15.36 2.49
CA THR A 135 15.94 -14.48 2.45
C THR A 135 15.77 -13.78 1.10
N PHE A 136 16.88 -13.27 0.57
CA PHE A 136 16.93 -12.61 -0.75
C PHE A 136 18.02 -13.27 -1.59
N PRO A 137 17.70 -14.32 -2.34
CA PRO A 137 18.69 -15.07 -3.11
C PRO A 137 19.33 -14.23 -4.22
N LYS A 138 20.56 -14.53 -4.52
CA LYS A 138 21.26 -13.94 -5.68
C LYS A 138 20.47 -14.18 -6.97
N ASN A 139 20.45 -13.20 -7.86
CA ASN A 139 19.67 -13.14 -9.11
C ASN A 139 18.14 -13.02 -8.91
N SER A 140 17.67 -12.71 -7.73
CA SER A 140 16.27 -12.26 -7.53
C SER A 140 16.12 -10.78 -7.86
N LEU A 141 14.87 -10.39 -8.16
CA LEU A 141 14.45 -9.00 -8.32
C LEU A 141 13.61 -8.60 -7.14
N LEU A 142 13.93 -7.49 -6.50
CA LEU A 142 13.13 -6.87 -5.46
C LEU A 142 12.31 -5.75 -6.08
N ILE A 143 11.01 -5.73 -5.85
CA ILE A 143 10.15 -4.61 -6.21
C ILE A 143 10.14 -3.65 -5.05
N VAL A 144 10.53 -2.41 -5.30
CA VAL A 144 10.74 -1.38 -4.27
C VAL A 144 9.84 -0.18 -4.52
N ASN A 145 9.15 0.25 -3.46
CA ASN A 145 8.41 1.51 -3.42
C ASN A 145 9.21 2.56 -2.64
N PRO A 146 9.67 3.65 -3.28
CA PRO A 146 10.44 4.69 -2.61
C PRO A 146 9.60 5.68 -1.79
N HIS A 147 8.28 5.68 -1.95
CA HIS A 147 7.39 6.70 -1.36
C HIS A 147 6.60 6.20 -0.15
N VAL A 148 6.56 4.88 0.08
CA VAL A 148 5.86 4.29 1.21
C VAL A 148 6.73 4.36 2.46
N MET A 149 6.13 4.73 3.59
CA MET A 149 6.78 4.62 4.90
C MET A 149 6.76 3.16 5.35
N PRO A 150 7.86 2.66 5.92
CA PRO A 150 7.89 1.28 6.41
C PRO A 150 6.99 1.09 7.63
N ASP A 151 6.21 0.03 7.60
CA ASP A 151 5.48 -0.50 8.73
C ASP A 151 6.38 -1.40 9.61
N ASP A 152 5.88 -1.81 10.78
CA ASP A 152 6.60 -2.77 11.62
C ASP A 152 6.90 -4.06 10.84
N ARG A 153 8.15 -4.51 10.95
CA ARG A 153 8.70 -5.70 10.29
C ARG A 153 8.81 -5.64 8.77
N SER A 154 8.66 -4.47 8.16
CA SER A 154 8.92 -4.27 6.73
C SER A 154 10.39 -4.51 6.39
N TYR A 155 10.63 -5.07 5.20
CA TYR A 155 11.97 -5.08 4.63
C TYR A 155 12.19 -3.78 3.85
N ILE A 156 13.34 -3.16 4.08
CA ILE A 156 13.69 -1.87 3.47
C ILE A 156 15.06 -1.92 2.80
N VAL A 157 15.23 -1.07 1.80
CA VAL A 157 16.55 -0.68 1.32
C VAL A 157 16.97 0.56 2.08
N ALA A 158 18.03 0.47 2.84
CA ALA A 158 18.58 1.55 3.65
C ALA A 158 19.98 1.93 3.20
N LYS A 159 20.32 3.20 3.35
CA LYS A 159 21.61 3.80 3.01
C LYS A 159 22.14 4.58 4.19
N ARG A 160 23.40 4.34 4.57
CA ARG A 160 24.07 5.16 5.57
C ARG A 160 24.49 6.48 4.95
N LYS A 161 24.34 7.57 5.71
CA LYS A 161 24.68 8.92 5.23
C LYS A 161 26.18 9.17 5.17
N ASP A 162 26.96 8.49 6.00
CA ASP A 162 28.43 8.52 6.01
C ASP A 162 29.03 7.73 4.83
N ASN A 163 28.29 6.75 4.29
CA ASN A 163 28.70 5.92 3.16
C ASN A 163 27.60 5.87 2.08
N GLN A 164 27.47 6.95 1.34
CA GLN A 164 26.38 7.12 0.37
C GLN A 164 26.46 6.20 -0.87
N GLN A 165 27.54 5.46 -1.03
CA GLN A 165 27.71 4.56 -2.20
C GLN A 165 27.09 3.18 -1.98
N HIS A 166 26.86 2.76 -0.75
CA HIS A 166 26.41 1.41 -0.45
C HIS A 166 25.00 1.40 0.18
N CYS A 167 24.11 0.65 -0.44
CA CYS A 167 22.82 0.31 0.12
C CYS A 167 22.90 -1.02 0.90
N SER A 168 22.04 -1.19 1.86
CA SER A 168 21.87 -2.45 2.59
C SER A 168 20.39 -2.80 2.71
N ILE A 169 20.08 -4.10 2.72
CA ILE A 169 18.75 -4.58 3.02
C ILE A 169 18.69 -4.82 4.53
N LYS A 170 17.68 -4.24 5.16
CA LYS A 170 17.42 -4.34 6.60
C LYS A 170 15.96 -4.66 6.83
N LYS A 171 15.65 -5.29 7.96
CA LYS A 171 14.29 -5.39 8.46
C LYS A 171 14.05 -4.24 9.42
N TYR A 172 13.03 -3.43 9.14
CA TYR A 172 12.62 -2.31 9.98
C TYR A 172 11.67 -2.84 11.05
N VAL A 173 11.97 -2.61 12.32
CA VAL A 173 11.18 -3.11 13.45
C VAL A 173 10.87 -1.95 14.38
N ILE A 174 9.62 -1.85 14.80
CA ILE A 174 9.15 -0.83 15.73
C ILE A 174 8.97 -1.48 17.11
N GLU A 175 9.74 -1.00 18.09
CA GLU A 175 9.64 -1.44 19.48
C GLU A 175 9.34 -0.22 20.39
N GLY A 176 8.10 -0.12 20.82
CA GLY A 176 7.63 1.03 21.62
C GLY A 176 7.68 2.33 20.82
N SER A 177 8.47 3.29 21.29
CA SER A 177 8.68 4.58 20.63
C SER A 177 9.92 4.63 19.72
N GLN A 178 10.65 3.54 19.62
CA GLN A 178 11.90 3.45 18.86
C GLN A 178 11.77 2.51 17.68
N SER A 179 12.58 2.75 16.66
CA SER A 179 12.67 1.88 15.49
C SER A 179 14.09 1.35 15.37
N TYR A 180 14.21 0.12 14.94
CA TYR A 180 15.47 -0.60 14.81
C TYR A 180 15.65 -1.15 13.41
N LEU A 181 16.90 -1.26 12.99
CA LEU A 181 17.34 -1.88 11.75
C LEU A 181 17.98 -3.24 12.06
N TYR A 182 17.23 -4.29 11.82
CA TYR A 182 17.73 -5.65 11.95
C TYR A 182 18.44 -6.06 10.67
N PRO A 183 19.69 -6.50 10.72
CA PRO A 183 20.37 -7.02 9.55
C PRO A 183 19.77 -8.36 9.12
N ILE A 184 19.79 -8.65 7.82
CA ILE A 184 19.37 -9.97 7.30
C ILE A 184 20.35 -11.06 7.78
N ASN A 185 21.64 -10.75 7.79
CA ASN A 185 22.61 -11.61 8.41
C ASN A 185 22.62 -11.41 9.92
N THR A 186 22.10 -12.39 10.65
CA THR A 186 21.93 -12.35 12.12
C THR A 186 23.25 -12.29 12.92
N LYS A 187 24.41 -12.45 12.26
CA LYS A 187 25.72 -12.28 12.89
C LYS A 187 26.12 -10.82 13.05
N LEU A 188 25.43 -9.90 12.36
CA LEU A 188 25.67 -8.47 12.47
C LEU A 188 24.79 -7.88 13.59
N PRO A 189 25.24 -6.79 14.22
CA PRO A 189 24.47 -6.15 15.28
C PRO A 189 23.20 -5.48 14.76
N VAL A 190 22.19 -5.43 15.64
CA VAL A 190 21.00 -4.60 15.43
C VAL A 190 21.39 -3.14 15.68
N GLU A 191 20.88 -2.26 14.84
CA GLU A 191 21.18 -0.84 14.89
C GLU A 191 19.92 -0.03 15.20
N LEU A 192 20.01 1.00 16.03
CA LEU A 192 18.92 1.96 16.22
C LEU A 192 18.75 2.76 14.91
N PHE A 193 17.49 2.88 14.44
CA PHE A 193 17.21 3.74 13.31
C PHE A 193 17.25 5.21 13.73
N ASP A 194 18.19 5.94 13.17
CA ASP A 194 18.31 7.39 13.32
C ASP A 194 18.30 8.05 11.95
N LYS A 195 17.39 9.00 11.76
CA LYS A 195 17.25 9.77 10.50
C LYS A 195 18.50 10.60 10.16
N ASN A 196 19.36 10.89 11.13
CA ASN A 196 20.62 11.58 10.88
C ASN A 196 21.69 10.64 10.31
N SER A 197 21.62 9.36 10.66
CA SER A 197 22.60 8.32 10.28
C SER A 197 22.15 7.53 9.05
N TYR A 198 20.84 7.37 8.84
CA TYR A 198 20.27 6.54 7.78
C TYR A 198 19.27 7.28 6.93
N THR A 199 19.20 6.89 5.66
CA THR A 199 18.12 7.21 4.72
C THR A 199 17.45 5.93 4.28
N ILE A 200 16.13 5.85 4.38
CA ILE A 200 15.33 4.77 3.77
C ILE A 200 15.18 5.13 2.29
N VAL A 201 15.67 4.25 1.42
CA VAL A 201 15.62 4.42 -0.04
C VAL A 201 14.28 3.91 -0.59
N GLY A 202 13.69 2.93 0.08
CA GLY A 202 12.37 2.41 -0.23
C GLY A 202 12.04 1.14 0.54
N VAL A 203 10.76 0.77 0.50
CA VAL A 203 10.22 -0.45 1.09
C VAL A 203 10.16 -1.54 0.04
N ILE A 204 10.62 -2.74 0.38
CA ILE A 204 10.57 -3.92 -0.48
C ILE A 204 9.16 -4.51 -0.37
N LEU A 205 8.43 -4.54 -1.47
CA LEU A 205 7.08 -5.07 -1.55
C LEU A 205 7.06 -6.55 -1.90
N GLU A 206 7.87 -6.93 -2.89
CA GLU A 206 7.89 -8.28 -3.45
C GLU A 206 9.31 -8.75 -3.78
N VAL A 207 9.47 -10.06 -3.82
CA VAL A 207 10.69 -10.73 -4.27
C VAL A 207 10.34 -11.68 -5.41
N HIS A 208 10.93 -11.47 -6.57
CA HIS A 208 10.75 -12.33 -7.75
C HIS A 208 12.01 -13.12 -8.02
N GLN A 209 11.90 -14.43 -8.00
CA GLN A 209 13.01 -15.34 -8.29
C GLN A 209 12.69 -16.22 -9.49
N LYS A 210 13.59 -16.24 -10.49
CA LYS A 210 13.51 -17.20 -11.61
C LYS A 210 14.19 -18.48 -11.20
N LEU A 211 13.42 -19.52 -10.93
CA LEU A 211 13.95 -20.87 -10.76
C LEU A 211 14.22 -21.44 -12.15
N ARG A 212 15.50 -21.52 -12.56
CA ARG A 212 15.89 -22.21 -13.79
C ARG A 212 16.12 -23.68 -13.44
N SER A 213 15.35 -24.59 -14.04
CA SER A 213 15.79 -25.98 -14.17
C SER A 213 17.07 -25.98 -15.00
N LYS A 214 18.19 -26.40 -14.41
CA LYS A 214 19.36 -26.74 -15.22
C LYS A 214 18.96 -27.93 -16.11
N LYS A 215 18.94 -27.72 -17.43
CA LYS A 215 19.00 -28.83 -18.36
C LYS A 215 20.43 -29.41 -18.35
#